data_788be9cb63b88a0b5c8d2146150bb5b5
#
_entry.id   788be9cb63b88a0b5c8d2146150bb5b5
#
_cell.length_a   1.000
_cell.length_b   1.000
_cell.length_c   1.000
_cell.angle_alpha   90.00
_cell.angle_beta   90.00
_cell.angle_gamma   90.00
#
_symmetry.space_group_name_H-M   'P 1'
#
loop_
_entity.id
_entity.type
_entity.pdbx_description
1 polymer ?
#
loop_
_entity_poly.entity_id
_entity_poly.type
_entity_poly.pdbx_seq_one_letter_code
_entity_poly.pdbx_strand_id
1 'polypeptide(L)'
;FQSIYPNPLSNQEIDQLLQFDKQQKEQLAEKLSGGQKRLFSFVLTLIGGPKLVFLDEPTAAMDTSTRQRFWEIVQDLKAQGVTILYSSHYIEEVEHTADRILVLNKGELIRDTTPLAMRSEEIEKHFILPLAYKEVVAQSNLVENWSQKQDALQVVTREADAFWQLLVQAGCRIQEIEVNNRSLLDTIFEETQKGDD
;
A
#
# COMPACT_ATOMS: atom_id res chain seq x y z
N PHE A 1 -25.83 -2.10 -20.44
CA PHE A 1 -25.52 -1.20 -19.31
C PHE A 1 -25.64 0.27 -19.73
N GLN A 2 -25.00 0.71 -20.81
CA GLN A 2 -25.06 2.11 -21.25
C GLN A 2 -26.48 2.65 -21.43
N SER A 3 -27.43 1.84 -21.90
CA SER A 3 -28.83 2.24 -22.10
C SER A 3 -29.62 2.56 -20.83
N ILE A 4 -29.04 2.26 -19.66
CA ILE A 4 -29.69 2.47 -18.35
C ILE A 4 -29.36 3.86 -17.79
N TYR A 5 -28.25 4.46 -18.20
CA TYR A 5 -27.74 5.71 -17.65
C TYR A 5 -27.98 6.89 -18.60
N PRO A 6 -28.32 8.09 -18.10
CA PRO A 6 -28.56 9.26 -18.95
C PRO A 6 -27.29 9.74 -19.70
N ASN A 7 -26.13 9.65 -19.09
CA ASN A 7 -24.84 10.05 -19.66
C ASN A 7 -23.79 8.96 -19.39
N PRO A 8 -23.88 7.81 -20.08
CA PRO A 8 -22.94 6.73 -19.84
C PRO A 8 -21.58 7.01 -20.49
N LEU A 9 -20.52 6.40 -19.95
CA LEU A 9 -19.24 6.34 -20.66
C LEU A 9 -19.42 5.77 -22.06
N SER A 10 -18.79 6.38 -23.04
CA SER A 10 -18.72 5.89 -24.41
C SER A 10 -17.87 4.63 -24.53
N ASN A 11 -18.02 3.86 -25.61
CA ASN A 11 -17.17 2.70 -25.86
C ASN A 11 -15.68 3.08 -25.92
N GLN A 12 -15.36 4.27 -26.46
CA GLN A 12 -13.99 4.76 -26.52
C GLN A 12 -13.41 5.02 -25.13
N GLU A 13 -14.17 5.63 -24.21
CA GLU A 13 -13.75 5.85 -22.84
C GLU A 13 -13.57 4.53 -22.08
N ILE A 14 -14.49 3.58 -22.27
CA ILE A 14 -14.35 2.22 -21.70
C ILE A 14 -13.08 1.53 -22.21
N ASP A 15 -12.80 1.63 -23.51
CA ASP A 15 -11.59 1.07 -24.13
C ASP A 15 -10.32 1.73 -23.57
N GLN A 16 -10.35 3.04 -23.35
CA GLN A 16 -9.23 3.76 -22.71
C GLN A 16 -9.01 3.33 -21.27
N LEU A 17 -10.07 3.07 -20.52
CA LEU A 17 -9.97 2.57 -19.15
C LEU A 17 -9.41 1.16 -19.09
N LEU A 18 -9.91 0.24 -19.94
CA LEU A 18 -9.51 -1.16 -19.93
C LEU A 18 -8.11 -1.40 -20.51
N GLN A 19 -7.73 -0.64 -21.55
CA GLN A 19 -6.51 -0.85 -22.33
C GLN A 19 -6.33 -2.31 -22.81
N PHE A 20 -7.43 -3.01 -23.08
CA PHE A 20 -7.39 -4.37 -23.60
C PHE A 20 -6.88 -4.38 -25.03
N ASP A 21 -6.05 -5.35 -25.35
CA ASP A 21 -5.63 -5.60 -26.71
C ASP A 21 -6.77 -6.12 -27.60
N LYS A 22 -6.51 -6.27 -28.91
CA LYS A 22 -7.52 -6.71 -29.85
C LYS A 22 -8.07 -8.11 -29.52
N GLN A 23 -7.22 -9.03 -29.10
CA GLN A 23 -7.61 -10.39 -28.75
C GLN A 23 -8.49 -10.41 -27.49
N GLN A 24 -8.15 -9.62 -26.49
CA GLN A 24 -8.91 -9.49 -25.25
C GLN A 24 -10.30 -8.88 -25.48
N LYS A 25 -10.42 -7.93 -26.43
CA LYS A 25 -11.72 -7.31 -26.80
C LYS A 25 -12.64 -8.23 -27.60
N GLU A 26 -12.07 -9.10 -28.42
CA GLU A 26 -12.82 -10.00 -29.30
C GLU A 26 -13.23 -11.31 -28.62
N GLN A 27 -12.64 -11.68 -27.49
CA GLN A 27 -12.95 -12.90 -26.78
C GLN A 27 -14.16 -12.76 -25.85
N LEU A 28 -14.79 -13.89 -25.50
CA LEU A 28 -15.82 -13.91 -24.47
C LEU A 28 -15.23 -13.54 -23.10
N ALA A 29 -15.98 -12.77 -22.30
CA ALA A 29 -15.54 -12.34 -20.97
C ALA A 29 -15.14 -13.49 -20.03
N GLU A 30 -15.75 -14.67 -20.20
CA GLU A 30 -15.36 -15.88 -19.44
C GLU A 30 -13.95 -16.39 -19.72
N LYS A 31 -13.36 -16.02 -20.88
CA LYS A 31 -11.99 -16.37 -21.25
C LYS A 31 -10.92 -15.37 -20.75
N LEU A 32 -11.34 -14.24 -20.23
CA LEU A 32 -10.43 -13.29 -19.56
C LEU A 32 -9.80 -13.94 -18.31
N SER A 33 -8.58 -13.51 -17.96
CA SER A 33 -7.96 -13.89 -16.69
C SER A 33 -8.79 -13.41 -15.49
N GLY A 34 -8.55 -13.95 -14.31
CA GLY A 34 -9.24 -13.52 -13.08
C GLY A 34 -9.08 -12.03 -12.84
N GLY A 35 -7.86 -11.51 -12.98
CA GLY A 35 -7.56 -10.07 -12.82
C GLY A 35 -8.24 -9.22 -13.89
N GLN A 36 -8.21 -9.64 -15.16
CA GLN A 36 -8.89 -8.95 -16.24
C GLN A 36 -10.41 -8.90 -16.05
N LYS A 37 -11.02 -9.98 -15.56
CA LYS A 37 -12.46 -10.00 -15.21
C LYS A 37 -12.78 -9.00 -14.11
N ARG A 38 -11.93 -8.91 -13.08
CA ARG A 38 -12.11 -7.94 -11.99
C ARG A 38 -11.98 -6.50 -12.50
N LEU A 39 -10.94 -6.20 -13.29
CA LEU A 39 -10.77 -4.88 -13.91
C LEU A 39 -11.97 -4.54 -14.80
N PHE A 40 -12.42 -5.47 -15.63
CA PHE A 40 -13.60 -5.30 -16.46
C PHE A 40 -14.86 -5.02 -15.64
N SER A 41 -15.10 -5.82 -14.59
CA SER A 41 -16.24 -5.60 -13.68
C SER A 41 -16.17 -4.23 -12.99
N PHE A 42 -14.99 -3.82 -12.55
CA PHE A 42 -14.78 -2.49 -11.98
C PHE A 42 -15.14 -1.38 -12.97
N VAL A 43 -14.63 -1.43 -14.20
CA VAL A 43 -14.94 -0.43 -15.24
C VAL A 43 -16.44 -0.39 -15.56
N LEU A 44 -17.13 -1.54 -15.52
CA LEU A 44 -18.59 -1.56 -15.70
C LEU A 44 -19.33 -0.77 -14.61
N THR A 45 -18.82 -0.71 -13.38
CA THR A 45 -19.43 0.09 -12.31
C THR A 45 -19.27 1.59 -12.53
N LEU A 46 -18.31 2.01 -13.35
CA LEU A 46 -18.03 3.40 -13.65
C LEU A 46 -18.89 3.99 -14.76
N ILE A 47 -19.59 3.15 -15.53
CA ILE A 47 -20.34 3.57 -16.72
C ILE A 47 -21.34 4.71 -16.42
N GLY A 48 -21.96 4.70 -15.26
CA GLY A 48 -22.95 5.71 -14.86
C GLY A 48 -22.38 6.97 -14.22
N GLY A 49 -21.06 7.16 -14.18
CA GLY A 49 -20.41 8.29 -13.54
C GLY A 49 -20.68 8.39 -12.02
N PRO A 50 -20.39 7.36 -11.23
CA PRO A 50 -20.67 7.36 -9.80
C PRO A 50 -19.86 8.43 -9.08
N LYS A 51 -20.44 9.04 -8.02
CA LYS A 51 -19.72 9.93 -7.10
C LYS A 51 -19.10 9.17 -5.92
N LEU A 52 -19.55 7.97 -5.67
CA LEU A 52 -19.11 7.09 -4.59
C LEU A 52 -19.02 5.65 -5.11
N VAL A 53 -17.90 5.00 -4.86
CA VAL A 53 -17.62 3.61 -5.25
C VAL A 53 -17.21 2.82 -4.02
N PHE A 54 -17.82 1.64 -3.85
CA PHE A 54 -17.46 0.66 -2.82
C PHE A 54 -16.78 -0.53 -3.48
N LEU A 55 -15.63 -0.93 -2.97
CA LEU A 55 -14.83 -2.03 -3.51
C LEU A 55 -14.41 -2.96 -2.37
N ASP A 56 -14.68 -4.24 -2.55
CA ASP A 56 -14.25 -5.26 -1.59
C ASP A 56 -13.10 -6.07 -2.20
N GLU A 57 -11.91 -5.98 -1.55
CA GLU A 57 -10.69 -6.65 -1.99
C GLU A 57 -10.43 -6.51 -3.51
N PRO A 58 -10.40 -5.28 -4.06
CA PRO A 58 -10.51 -5.08 -5.51
C PRO A 58 -9.33 -5.66 -6.30
N THR A 59 -8.13 -5.70 -5.72
CA THR A 59 -6.90 -6.13 -6.40
C THR A 59 -6.55 -7.60 -6.19
N ALA A 60 -7.34 -8.33 -5.41
CA ALA A 60 -7.11 -9.75 -5.18
C ALA A 60 -7.10 -10.53 -6.51
N ALA A 61 -6.10 -11.40 -6.68
CA ALA A 61 -5.88 -12.21 -7.90
C ALA A 61 -5.59 -11.40 -9.19
N MET A 62 -5.24 -10.12 -9.09
CA MET A 62 -4.70 -9.35 -10.21
C MET A 62 -3.20 -9.59 -10.33
N ASP A 63 -2.73 -9.75 -11.57
CA ASP A 63 -1.29 -9.65 -11.88
C ASP A 63 -0.81 -8.20 -11.75
N THR A 64 0.50 -8.01 -11.73
CA THR A 64 1.12 -6.69 -11.50
C THR A 64 0.64 -5.63 -12.50
N SER A 65 0.52 -5.96 -13.78
CA SER A 65 0.13 -5.00 -14.81
C SER A 65 -1.34 -4.60 -14.69
N THR A 66 -2.22 -5.57 -14.46
CA THR A 66 -3.67 -5.33 -14.25
C THR A 66 -3.90 -4.52 -12.97
N ARG A 67 -3.14 -4.81 -11.89
CA ARG A 67 -3.20 -4.07 -10.62
C ARG A 67 -2.74 -2.63 -10.80
N GLN A 68 -1.64 -2.41 -11.50
CA GLN A 68 -1.17 -1.07 -11.81
C GLN A 68 -2.24 -0.27 -12.56
N ARG A 69 -2.84 -0.86 -13.60
CA ARG A 69 -3.91 -0.23 -14.37
C ARG A 69 -5.12 0.11 -13.52
N PHE A 70 -5.53 -0.79 -12.63
CA PHE A 70 -6.61 -0.54 -11.67
C PHE A 70 -6.34 0.72 -10.83
N TRP A 71 -5.13 0.84 -10.25
CA TRP A 71 -4.78 1.99 -9.40
C TRP A 71 -4.63 3.30 -10.20
N GLU A 72 -4.19 3.25 -11.45
CA GLU A 72 -4.21 4.42 -12.34
C GLU A 72 -5.64 4.96 -12.51
N ILE A 73 -6.61 4.07 -12.79
CA ILE A 73 -8.02 4.46 -12.89
C ILE A 73 -8.54 5.05 -11.57
N VAL A 74 -8.20 4.43 -10.45
CA VAL A 74 -8.58 4.94 -9.12
C VAL A 74 -8.03 6.36 -8.90
N GLN A 75 -6.77 6.63 -9.25
CA GLN A 75 -6.18 7.97 -9.13
C GLN A 75 -6.88 9.00 -10.02
N ASP A 76 -7.22 8.64 -11.25
CA ASP A 76 -7.97 9.51 -12.17
C ASP A 76 -9.36 9.84 -11.63
N LEU A 77 -10.05 8.86 -11.04
CA LEU A 77 -11.36 9.07 -10.40
C LEU A 77 -11.26 9.97 -9.17
N LYS A 78 -10.23 9.79 -8.34
CA LYS A 78 -9.96 10.67 -7.19
C LYS A 78 -9.72 12.11 -7.65
N ALA A 79 -8.94 12.32 -8.71
CA ALA A 79 -8.69 13.63 -9.29
C ALA A 79 -9.97 14.30 -9.80
N GLN A 80 -10.97 13.53 -10.21
CA GLN A 80 -12.31 14.00 -10.62
C GLN A 80 -13.26 14.21 -9.42
N GLY A 81 -12.81 13.96 -8.18
CA GLY A 81 -13.61 14.14 -6.98
C GLY A 81 -14.53 12.97 -6.63
N VAL A 82 -14.30 11.79 -7.21
CA VAL A 82 -15.02 10.58 -6.82
C VAL A 82 -14.50 10.07 -5.49
N THR A 83 -15.40 9.75 -4.57
CA THR A 83 -15.06 9.09 -3.30
C THR A 83 -15.00 7.58 -3.52
N ILE A 84 -13.91 6.97 -3.08
CA ILE A 84 -13.71 5.52 -3.20
C ILE A 84 -13.46 4.95 -1.80
N LEU A 85 -14.29 4.01 -1.38
CA LEU A 85 -14.12 3.24 -0.16
C LEU A 85 -13.79 1.80 -0.55
N TYR A 86 -12.64 1.30 -0.14
CA TYR A 86 -12.25 -0.07 -0.43
C TYR A 86 -11.75 -0.81 0.82
N SER A 87 -11.97 -2.11 0.87
CA SER A 87 -11.30 -3.00 1.81
C SER A 87 -10.03 -3.58 1.16
N SER A 88 -9.00 -3.82 1.94
CA SER A 88 -7.83 -4.57 1.50
C SER A 88 -7.11 -5.19 2.68
N HIS A 89 -6.53 -6.36 2.48
CA HIS A 89 -5.54 -6.98 3.37
C HIS A 89 -4.10 -6.75 2.89
N TYR A 90 -3.90 -6.08 1.75
CA TYR A 90 -2.59 -5.67 1.23
C TYR A 90 -2.22 -4.30 1.79
N ILE A 91 -1.66 -4.28 2.98
CA ILE A 91 -1.37 -3.03 3.71
C ILE A 91 -0.42 -2.11 2.96
N GLU A 92 0.56 -2.66 2.25
CA GLU A 92 1.47 -1.87 1.40
C GLU A 92 0.71 -1.09 0.31
N GLU A 93 -0.36 -1.67 -0.26
CA GLU A 93 -1.21 -0.93 -1.21
C GLU A 93 -1.94 0.22 -0.52
N VAL A 94 -2.50 -0.04 0.67
CA VAL A 94 -3.21 0.97 1.46
C VAL A 94 -2.29 2.14 1.79
N GLU A 95 -1.04 1.87 2.19
CA GLU A 95 -0.04 2.89 2.47
C GLU A 95 0.22 3.85 1.31
N HIS A 96 0.16 3.34 0.07
CA HIS A 96 0.50 4.11 -1.13
C HIS A 96 -0.71 4.73 -1.84
N THR A 97 -1.91 4.20 -1.60
CA THR A 97 -3.09 4.57 -2.41
C THR A 97 -4.17 5.29 -1.62
N ALA A 98 -4.28 5.03 -0.29
CA ALA A 98 -5.31 5.62 0.54
C ALA A 98 -4.95 7.05 0.98
N ASP A 99 -5.95 7.93 1.04
CA ASP A 99 -5.84 9.24 1.68
C ASP A 99 -6.21 9.17 3.17
N ARG A 100 -7.05 8.19 3.55
CA ARG A 100 -7.54 7.97 4.90
C ARG A 100 -7.68 6.47 5.15
N ILE A 101 -7.32 6.04 6.35
CA ILE A 101 -7.35 4.65 6.79
C ILE A 101 -8.32 4.52 7.96
N LEU A 102 -9.23 3.58 7.84
CA LEU A 102 -10.17 3.18 8.89
C LEU A 102 -9.83 1.76 9.31
N VAL A 103 -9.39 1.57 10.55
CA VAL A 103 -9.08 0.23 11.08
C VAL A 103 -10.26 -0.27 11.88
N LEU A 104 -10.82 -1.40 11.44
CA LEU A 104 -11.94 -2.05 12.08
C LEU A 104 -11.47 -3.32 12.80
N ASN A 105 -11.88 -3.51 14.05
CA ASN A 105 -11.68 -4.74 14.80
C ASN A 105 -12.98 -5.16 15.49
N LYS A 106 -13.40 -6.40 15.29
CA LYS A 106 -14.64 -6.96 15.90
C LYS A 106 -15.90 -6.08 15.74
N GLY A 107 -15.98 -5.32 14.64
CA GLY A 107 -17.11 -4.43 14.34
C GLY A 107 -16.98 -3.02 14.90
N GLU A 108 -15.93 -2.72 15.63
CA GLU A 108 -15.63 -1.39 16.16
C GLU A 108 -14.57 -0.68 15.32
N LEU A 109 -14.74 0.63 15.13
CA LEU A 109 -13.75 1.49 14.53
C LEU A 109 -12.69 1.85 15.58
N ILE A 110 -11.55 1.18 15.53
CA ILE A 110 -10.46 1.39 16.51
C ILE A 110 -9.52 2.51 16.11
N ARG A 111 -9.45 2.85 14.82
CA ARG A 111 -8.59 3.94 14.33
C ARG A 111 -9.15 4.60 13.08
N ASP A 112 -8.95 5.91 13.02
CA ASP A 112 -9.28 6.78 11.89
C ASP A 112 -8.10 7.73 11.69
N THR A 113 -7.34 7.55 10.60
CA THR A 113 -6.05 8.21 10.42
C THR A 113 -5.69 8.36 8.94
N THR A 114 -4.50 8.89 8.66
CA THR A 114 -3.90 8.90 7.32
C THR A 114 -2.61 8.07 7.30
N PRO A 115 -2.16 7.57 6.13
CA PRO A 115 -0.88 6.85 6.04
C PRO A 115 0.30 7.66 6.57
N LEU A 116 0.29 8.97 6.33
CA LEU A 116 1.36 9.87 6.82
C LEU A 116 1.34 9.99 8.34
N ALA A 117 0.16 10.18 8.94
CA ALA A 117 0.02 10.28 10.40
C ALA A 117 0.46 8.99 11.08
N MET A 118 0.01 7.83 10.59
CA MET A 118 0.44 6.54 11.10
C MET A 118 1.96 6.37 11.06
N ARG A 119 2.60 6.71 9.93
CA ARG A 119 4.06 6.63 9.80
C ARG A 119 4.80 7.60 10.72
N SER A 120 4.24 8.78 10.98
CA SER A 120 4.89 9.78 11.85
C SER A 120 4.75 9.47 13.34
N GLU A 121 3.76 8.70 13.74
CA GLU A 121 3.58 8.21 15.11
C GLU A 121 4.56 7.06 15.45
N GLU A 122 5.11 6.40 14.43
CA GLU A 122 6.03 5.28 14.61
C GLU A 122 7.43 5.78 14.96
N ILE A 123 7.77 5.66 16.24
CA ILE A 123 9.06 6.05 16.79
C ILE A 123 10.15 5.05 16.41
N GLU A 124 9.79 3.76 16.26
CA GLU A 124 10.72 2.68 15.95
C GLU A 124 11.20 2.76 14.50
N LYS A 125 12.51 2.76 14.30
CA LYS A 125 13.13 2.78 12.96
C LYS A 125 13.99 1.55 12.76
N HIS A 126 13.92 1.03 11.55
CA HIS A 126 14.67 -0.12 11.08
C HIS A 126 15.79 0.36 10.16
N PHE A 127 17.01 0.12 10.57
CA PHE A 127 18.20 0.40 9.76
C PHE A 127 18.72 -0.89 9.14
N ILE A 128 19.06 -0.83 7.85
CA ILE A 128 19.79 -1.90 7.16
C ILE A 128 21.18 -1.38 6.86
N LEU A 129 22.20 -2.03 7.43
CA LEU A 129 23.59 -1.54 7.46
C LEU A 129 24.56 -2.58 6.90
N PRO A 130 25.69 -2.17 6.30
CA PRO A 130 26.80 -3.07 6.01
C PRO A 130 27.37 -3.73 7.27
N LEU A 131 27.90 -4.94 7.13
CA LEU A 131 28.52 -5.70 8.23
C LEU A 131 29.71 -4.98 8.88
N ALA A 132 30.34 -4.05 8.17
CA ALA A 132 31.45 -3.24 8.68
C ALA A 132 31.13 -2.50 9.99
N TYR A 133 29.85 -2.21 10.24
CA TYR A 133 29.39 -1.49 11.44
C TYR A 133 28.94 -2.41 12.57
N LYS A 134 29.20 -3.73 12.50
CA LYS A 134 28.76 -4.72 13.50
C LYS A 134 29.23 -4.41 14.92
N GLU A 135 30.47 -3.98 15.07
CA GLU A 135 31.01 -3.65 16.40
C GLU A 135 30.35 -2.39 16.99
N VAL A 136 30.08 -1.39 16.15
CA VAL A 136 29.37 -0.17 16.54
C VAL A 136 27.97 -0.49 17.02
N VAL A 137 27.25 -1.34 16.27
CA VAL A 137 25.89 -1.78 16.60
C VAL A 137 25.88 -2.59 17.92
N ALA A 138 26.80 -3.56 18.05
CA ALA A 138 26.84 -4.45 19.21
C ALA A 138 27.20 -3.75 20.52
N GLN A 139 27.94 -2.63 20.45
CA GLN A 139 28.35 -1.82 21.63
C GLN A 139 27.40 -0.67 21.93
N SER A 140 26.43 -0.41 21.05
CA SER A 140 25.52 0.72 21.20
C SER A 140 24.37 0.39 22.15
N ASN A 141 24.13 1.28 23.11
CA ASN A 141 22.94 1.25 23.97
C ASN A 141 21.70 1.92 23.35
N LEU A 142 21.84 2.45 22.13
CA LEU A 142 20.74 3.04 21.35
C LEU A 142 19.97 2.02 20.55
N VAL A 143 20.46 0.77 20.50
CA VAL A 143 19.89 -0.34 19.72
C VAL A 143 19.06 -1.23 20.62
N GLU A 144 17.78 -1.39 20.31
CA GLU A 144 16.88 -2.30 21.04
C GLU A 144 17.08 -3.76 20.63
N ASN A 145 17.23 -3.98 19.33
CA ASN A 145 17.45 -5.30 18.76
C ASN A 145 18.26 -5.19 17.48
N TRP A 146 19.03 -6.22 17.16
CA TRP A 146 19.68 -6.35 15.88
C TRP A 146 19.89 -7.81 15.49
N SER A 147 19.97 -8.06 14.20
CA SER A 147 20.26 -9.37 13.63
C SER A 147 21.15 -9.22 12.39
N GLN A 148 21.87 -10.27 12.07
CA GLN A 148 22.62 -10.36 10.83
C GLN A 148 21.85 -11.24 9.86
N LYS A 149 21.57 -10.70 8.66
CA LYS A 149 20.99 -11.43 7.55
C LYS A 149 21.89 -11.31 6.32
N GLN A 150 22.41 -12.44 5.84
CA GLN A 150 23.34 -12.49 4.71
C GLN A 150 24.54 -11.54 4.94
N ASP A 151 24.60 -10.47 4.14
CA ASP A 151 25.68 -9.47 4.09
C ASP A 151 25.32 -8.14 4.76
N ALA A 152 24.17 -8.07 5.45
CA ALA A 152 23.67 -6.88 6.10
C ALA A 152 23.32 -7.09 7.58
N LEU A 153 23.35 -6.01 8.34
CA LEU A 153 22.79 -5.92 9.68
C LEU A 153 21.40 -5.29 9.59
N GLN A 154 20.44 -5.88 10.27
CA GLN A 154 19.14 -5.27 10.53
C GLN A 154 19.11 -4.81 11.97
N VAL A 155 18.88 -3.53 12.18
CA VAL A 155 18.94 -2.87 13.48
C VAL A 155 17.63 -2.15 13.75
N VAL A 156 17.11 -2.31 14.95
CA VAL A 156 15.89 -1.67 15.42
C VAL A 156 16.24 -0.70 16.54
N THR A 157 15.79 0.55 16.41
CA THR A 157 16.02 1.59 17.38
C THR A 157 14.85 2.58 17.48
N ARG A 158 14.61 3.12 18.67
CA ARG A 158 13.73 4.27 18.91
C ARG A 158 14.47 5.60 18.98
N GLU A 159 15.78 5.55 19.05
CA GLU A 159 16.69 6.69 19.13
C GLU A 159 17.36 6.94 17.76
N ALA A 160 16.57 7.01 16.70
CA ALA A 160 17.06 6.99 15.31
C ALA A 160 18.06 8.12 15.02
N ASP A 161 17.80 9.34 15.49
CA ASP A 161 18.68 10.48 15.27
C ASP A 161 20.03 10.31 15.96
N ALA A 162 20.02 9.87 17.23
CA ALA A 162 21.23 9.61 17.99
C ALA A 162 22.03 8.45 17.38
N PHE A 163 21.33 7.39 16.99
CA PHE A 163 21.96 6.24 16.33
C PHE A 163 22.57 6.63 14.98
N TRP A 164 21.89 7.43 14.18
CA TRP A 164 22.43 7.95 12.94
C TRP A 164 23.71 8.78 13.16
N GLN A 165 23.72 9.66 14.17
CA GLN A 165 24.91 10.43 14.52
C GLN A 165 26.09 9.53 14.92
N LEU A 166 25.84 8.46 15.67
CA LEU A 166 26.83 7.46 16.01
C LEU A 166 27.43 6.79 14.77
N LEU A 167 26.58 6.39 13.81
CA LEU A 167 27.02 5.81 12.54
C LEU A 167 27.86 6.79 11.71
N VAL A 168 27.47 8.06 11.64
CA VAL A 168 28.24 9.11 10.96
C VAL A 168 29.63 9.29 11.58
N GLN A 169 29.72 9.28 12.91
CA GLN A 169 31.01 9.34 13.62
C GLN A 169 31.90 8.12 13.32
N ALA A 170 31.27 6.96 13.07
CA ALA A 170 31.96 5.75 12.64
C ALA A 170 32.31 5.74 11.14
N GLY A 171 32.02 6.84 10.41
CA GLY A 171 32.33 6.98 8.99
C GLY A 171 31.27 6.46 8.02
N CYS A 172 30.08 6.14 8.51
CA CYS A 172 28.96 5.67 7.69
C CYS A 172 28.39 6.80 6.84
N ARG A 173 28.09 6.49 5.58
CA ARG A 173 27.47 7.44 4.65
C ARG A 173 26.01 7.04 4.41
N ILE A 174 25.14 8.01 4.27
CA ILE A 174 23.71 7.78 4.07
C ILE A 174 23.38 6.88 2.86
N GLN A 175 24.21 6.89 1.83
CA GLN A 175 24.02 6.05 0.63
C GLN A 175 24.36 4.57 0.87
N GLU A 176 24.93 4.22 2.01
CA GLU A 176 25.33 2.84 2.37
C GLU A 176 24.25 2.12 3.18
N ILE A 177 23.19 2.84 3.56
CA ILE A 177 22.16 2.35 4.48
C ILE A 177 20.76 2.51 3.90
N GLU A 178 19.83 1.72 4.44
CA GLU A 178 18.40 1.95 4.31
C GLU A 178 17.83 2.26 5.68
N VAL A 179 16.88 3.21 5.75
CA VAL A 179 16.13 3.52 6.96
C VAL A 179 14.65 3.41 6.65
N ASN A 180 14.00 2.46 7.29
CA ASN A 180 12.59 2.19 7.10
C ASN A 180 11.83 2.43 8.40
N ASN A 181 10.59 2.87 8.29
CA ASN A 181 9.65 2.78 9.40
C ASN A 181 9.27 1.31 9.62
N ARG A 182 8.79 0.98 10.79
CA ARG A 182 8.05 -0.24 11.01
C ARG A 182 6.90 -0.31 10.00
N SER A 183 6.54 -1.52 9.55
CA SER A 183 5.44 -1.63 8.59
C SER A 183 4.12 -1.26 9.27
N LEU A 184 3.21 -0.60 8.52
CA LEU A 184 1.84 -0.36 8.98
C LEU A 184 1.14 -1.66 9.40
N LEU A 185 1.50 -2.78 8.77
CA LEU A 185 1.00 -4.09 9.11
C LEU A 185 1.27 -4.44 10.58
N ASP A 186 2.52 -4.29 11.01
CA ASP A 186 2.93 -4.62 12.37
C ASP A 186 2.24 -3.70 13.38
N THR A 187 2.08 -2.41 13.06
CA THR A 187 1.38 -1.44 13.89
C THR A 187 -0.10 -1.80 14.05
N ILE A 188 -0.78 -2.14 12.96
CA ILE A 188 -2.19 -2.57 12.98
C ILE A 188 -2.36 -3.88 13.74
N PHE A 189 -1.46 -4.86 13.56
CA PHE A 189 -1.52 -6.12 14.29
C PHE A 189 -1.39 -5.94 15.82
N GLU A 190 -0.48 -5.09 16.28
CA GLU A 190 -0.36 -4.81 17.71
C GLU A 190 -1.61 -4.12 18.28
N GLU A 191 -2.20 -3.19 17.55
CA GLU A 191 -3.42 -2.52 17.98
C GLU A 191 -4.60 -3.49 18.06
N THR A 192 -4.70 -4.45 17.12
CA THR A 192 -5.77 -5.46 17.16
C THR A 192 -5.58 -6.47 18.28
N GLN A 193 -4.33 -6.77 18.69
CA GLN A 193 -4.06 -7.66 19.83
C GLN A 193 -4.28 -6.98 21.19
N LYS A 194 -3.97 -5.69 21.34
CA LYS A 194 -4.21 -4.93 22.57
C LYS A 194 -5.69 -4.73 22.89
N GLY A 195 -6.57 -4.90 21.92
CA GLY A 195 -8.03 -4.88 22.12
C GLY A 195 -8.60 -6.22 22.59
N ASP A 196 -7.77 -7.25 22.82
CA ASP A 196 -8.18 -8.58 23.27
C ASP A 196 -8.00 -8.81 24.80
N ASP A 197 -7.42 -7.85 25.52
CA ASP A 197 -7.29 -7.80 26.98
C ASP A 197 -8.36 -6.85 27.58
#